data_440d352479a1e9efe5a4e0765c31bdd4
#
_entry.id   440d352479a1e9efe5a4e0765c31bdd4
#
_cell.length_a   1.000
_cell.length_b   1.000
_cell.length_c   1.000
_cell.angle_alpha   90.00
_cell.angle_beta   90.00
_cell.angle_gamma   90.00
#
_symmetry.space_group_name_H-M   'P 1'
#
loop_
_entity.id
_entity.type
_entity.pdbx_description
1 polymer ?
#
loop_
_entity_poly.entity_id
_entity_poly.type
_entity_poly.pdbx_seq_one_letter_code
_entity_poly.pdbx_strand_id
1 'polypeptide(L)'
;EDSPYCLGSAMGPHPYPWMVREFHRVIGTEAYAQCLDVLGRIPDVVTACVGGGSNALGIFSGFIDTQAELVGVEPEGGAAVDRGIPGVVHGSLSYLLQDEWGQVLEAESISAGLDYPGIGPEHAHLAHTGRARYEKVSDDEVIEAFQLLSRTEGIIPALEPAHALAWMSRERQTLSGKLVLLNLSGRGDKDAMQMMEVLG
;
A
#
# COMPACT_ATOMS: atom_id res chain seq x y z
N GLU A 1 -9.10 -17.76 -27.78
CA GLU A 1 -10.19 -17.66 -26.80
C GLU A 1 -10.30 -16.21 -26.37
N ASP A 2 -11.46 -15.60 -26.60
CA ASP A 2 -11.71 -14.18 -26.38
C ASP A 2 -12.13 -13.94 -24.93
N SER A 3 -11.20 -14.11 -23.99
CA SER A 3 -11.46 -13.79 -22.58
C SER A 3 -10.86 -12.40 -22.27
N PRO A 4 -11.69 -11.40 -21.88
CA PRO A 4 -11.18 -10.11 -21.46
C PRO A 4 -10.41 -10.25 -20.15
N TYR A 5 -9.26 -9.60 -20.06
CA TYR A 5 -8.47 -9.53 -18.83
C TYR A 5 -8.72 -8.20 -18.11
N CYS A 6 -9.24 -8.29 -16.88
CA CYS A 6 -9.43 -7.11 -16.02
C CYS A 6 -8.17 -6.85 -15.20
N LEU A 7 -7.34 -5.89 -15.62
CA LEU A 7 -6.18 -5.47 -14.88
C LEU A 7 -6.58 -4.54 -13.73
N GLY A 8 -6.29 -4.94 -12.49
CA GLY A 8 -6.57 -4.17 -11.28
C GLY A 8 -5.35 -3.54 -10.61
N SER A 9 -4.13 -3.88 -11.05
CA SER A 9 -2.89 -3.35 -10.50
C SER A 9 -2.43 -2.09 -11.26
N ALA A 10 -1.80 -1.15 -10.54
CA ALA A 10 -1.21 0.07 -11.13
C ALA A 10 0.18 -0.20 -11.72
N MET A 11 0.35 -1.33 -12.37
CA MET A 11 1.56 -1.86 -12.97
C MET A 11 1.41 -2.01 -14.48
N GLY A 12 2.53 -2.21 -15.19
CA GLY A 12 2.55 -2.44 -16.61
C GLY A 12 2.76 -1.18 -17.46
N PRO A 13 2.69 -1.31 -18.81
CA PRO A 13 2.96 -0.19 -19.70
C PRO A 13 1.81 0.83 -19.68
N HIS A 14 2.14 2.06 -20.11
CA HIS A 14 1.09 3.05 -20.35
C HIS A 14 0.06 2.51 -21.39
N PRO A 15 -1.26 2.68 -21.19
CA PRO A 15 -1.87 3.57 -20.19
C PRO A 15 -2.35 2.87 -18.91
N TYR A 16 -2.03 1.61 -18.67
CA TYR A 16 -2.63 0.82 -17.58
C TYR A 16 -2.45 1.44 -16.19
N PRO A 17 -1.25 1.89 -15.76
CA PRO A 17 -1.11 2.50 -14.44
C PRO A 17 -2.00 3.73 -14.26
N TRP A 18 -2.07 4.58 -15.28
CA TRP A 18 -2.92 5.76 -15.29
C TRP A 18 -4.41 5.40 -15.23
N MET A 19 -4.87 4.42 -16.04
CA MET A 19 -6.26 3.98 -16.03
C MET A 19 -6.68 3.44 -14.67
N VAL A 20 -5.84 2.58 -14.08
CA VAL A 20 -6.12 2.01 -12.76
C VAL A 20 -6.16 3.09 -11.69
N ARG A 21 -5.23 4.06 -11.69
CA ARG A 21 -5.28 5.21 -10.79
C ARG A 21 -6.59 5.98 -10.95
N GLU A 22 -7.01 6.31 -12.17
CA GLU A 22 -8.24 7.08 -12.41
C GLU A 22 -9.49 6.33 -11.93
N PHE A 23 -9.55 5.00 -12.09
CA PHE A 23 -10.65 4.21 -11.56
C PHE A 23 -10.67 4.15 -10.02
N HIS A 24 -9.51 4.17 -9.38
CA HIS A 24 -9.39 4.20 -7.92
C HIS A 24 -9.43 5.61 -7.31
N ARG A 25 -9.36 6.66 -8.13
CA ARG A 25 -9.36 8.05 -7.70
C ARG A 25 -10.55 8.43 -6.83
N VAL A 26 -11.69 7.78 -7.01
CA VAL A 26 -12.89 7.98 -6.19
C VAL A 26 -12.58 7.83 -4.70
N ILE A 27 -11.69 6.90 -4.31
CA ILE A 27 -11.28 6.69 -2.92
C ILE A 27 -10.70 7.99 -2.32
N GLY A 28 -9.76 8.60 -3.00
CA GLY A 28 -9.12 9.83 -2.54
C GLY A 28 -10.04 11.04 -2.58
N THR A 29 -10.87 11.15 -3.61
CA THR A 29 -11.83 12.25 -3.77
C THR A 29 -12.87 12.24 -2.65
N GLU A 30 -13.45 11.08 -2.35
CA GLU A 30 -14.45 10.93 -1.29
C GLU A 30 -13.79 11.10 0.09
N ALA A 31 -12.63 10.49 0.32
CA ALA A 31 -11.93 10.63 1.59
C ALA A 31 -11.56 12.08 1.90
N TYR A 32 -11.12 12.85 0.91
CA TYR A 32 -10.83 14.27 1.07
C TYR A 32 -12.08 15.05 1.50
N ALA A 33 -13.20 14.86 0.79
CA ALA A 33 -14.44 15.52 1.10
C ALA A 33 -14.97 15.14 2.51
N GLN A 34 -14.91 13.85 2.86
CA GLN A 34 -15.32 13.33 4.17
C GLN A 34 -14.44 13.89 5.31
N CYS A 35 -13.14 14.01 5.11
CA CYS A 35 -12.26 14.63 6.10
C CYS A 35 -12.66 16.08 6.39
N LEU A 36 -12.97 16.85 5.36
CA LEU A 36 -13.43 18.24 5.55
C LEU A 36 -14.79 18.31 6.23
N ASP A 37 -15.73 17.44 5.84
CA ASP A 37 -17.09 17.44 6.39
C ASP A 37 -17.12 16.98 7.86
N VAL A 38 -16.43 15.88 8.17
CA VAL A 38 -16.50 15.24 9.50
C VAL A 38 -15.50 15.85 10.48
N LEU A 39 -14.29 16.18 10.02
CA LEU A 39 -13.17 16.60 10.87
C LEU A 39 -12.82 18.09 10.74
N GLY A 40 -13.40 18.78 9.76
CA GLY A 40 -13.14 20.21 9.50
C GLY A 40 -11.74 20.52 8.96
N ARG A 41 -10.91 19.48 8.69
CA ARG A 41 -9.55 19.65 8.18
C ARG A 41 -9.08 18.40 7.42
N ILE A 42 -8.05 18.56 6.60
CA ILE A 42 -7.36 17.42 6.00
C ILE A 42 -6.47 16.70 7.03
N PRO A 43 -6.13 15.43 6.83
CA PRO A 43 -5.20 14.69 7.68
C PRO A 43 -3.77 15.23 7.56
N ASP A 44 -2.99 15.05 8.64
CA ASP A 44 -1.56 15.34 8.63
C ASP A 44 -0.78 14.26 7.87
N VAL A 45 -1.27 13.00 7.94
CA VAL A 45 -0.67 11.84 7.29
C VAL A 45 -1.75 11.00 6.61
N VAL A 46 -1.49 10.55 5.40
CA VAL A 46 -2.30 9.56 4.67
C VAL A 46 -1.44 8.34 4.40
N THR A 47 -1.90 7.17 4.81
CA THR A 47 -1.14 5.93 4.67
C THR A 47 -1.96 4.81 4.04
N ALA A 48 -1.29 3.96 3.28
CA ALA A 48 -1.85 2.78 2.64
C ALA A 48 -0.78 1.72 2.41
N CYS A 49 -1.18 0.44 2.37
CA CYS A 49 -0.29 -0.63 1.96
C CYS A 49 0.03 -0.56 0.47
N VAL A 50 1.22 -1.02 0.10
CA VAL A 50 1.72 -0.97 -1.27
C VAL A 50 2.34 -2.31 -1.67
N GLY A 51 1.72 -2.95 -2.68
CA GLY A 51 2.32 -3.96 -3.53
C GLY A 51 2.45 -3.35 -4.93
N GLY A 52 1.59 -3.70 -5.89
CA GLY A 52 1.46 -2.92 -7.14
C GLY A 52 0.96 -1.49 -6.92
N GLY A 53 0.25 -1.24 -5.82
CA GLY A 53 -0.02 0.09 -5.26
C GLY A 53 -1.30 0.78 -5.75
N SER A 54 -2.26 0.06 -6.33
CA SER A 54 -3.49 0.68 -6.87
C SER A 54 -4.34 1.36 -5.80
N ASN A 55 -4.53 0.73 -4.64
CA ASN A 55 -5.27 1.30 -3.52
C ASN A 55 -4.60 2.58 -2.98
N ALA A 56 -3.27 2.55 -2.87
CA ALA A 56 -2.49 3.68 -2.39
C ALA A 56 -2.55 4.87 -3.37
N LEU A 57 -2.42 4.63 -4.68
CA LEU A 57 -2.63 5.69 -5.69
C LEU A 57 -4.04 6.26 -5.62
N GLY A 58 -5.04 5.41 -5.40
CA GLY A 58 -6.43 5.84 -5.22
C GLY A 58 -6.56 6.85 -4.10
N ILE A 59 -6.13 6.52 -2.89
CA ILE A 59 -6.23 7.43 -1.74
C ILE A 59 -5.28 8.63 -1.87
N PHE A 60 -4.04 8.44 -2.32
CA PHE A 60 -3.05 9.50 -2.49
C PHE A 60 -3.51 10.57 -3.48
N SER A 61 -4.24 10.19 -4.54
CA SER A 61 -4.73 11.12 -5.55
C SER A 61 -5.59 12.26 -4.99
N GLY A 62 -6.29 12.04 -3.88
CA GLY A 62 -7.06 13.07 -3.19
C GLY A 62 -6.21 14.05 -2.38
N PHE A 63 -4.97 13.70 -2.06
CA PHE A 63 -4.11 14.45 -1.16
C PHE A 63 -2.76 14.87 -1.76
N ILE A 64 -2.51 14.51 -3.03
CA ILE A 64 -1.22 14.71 -3.68
C ILE A 64 -0.83 16.19 -3.76
N ASP A 65 -1.79 17.08 -3.94
CA ASP A 65 -1.60 18.54 -4.05
C ASP A 65 -1.78 19.26 -2.70
N THR A 66 -1.84 18.50 -1.60
CA THR A 66 -2.00 19.05 -0.24
C THR A 66 -0.69 18.97 0.56
N GLN A 67 -0.73 19.48 1.81
CA GLN A 67 0.39 19.38 2.75
C GLN A 67 0.43 18.04 3.51
N ALA A 68 -0.54 17.15 3.29
CA ALA A 68 -0.56 15.83 3.93
C ALA A 68 0.69 15.03 3.55
N GLU A 69 1.33 14.43 4.54
CA GLU A 69 2.39 13.45 4.32
C GLU A 69 1.79 12.17 3.72
N LEU A 70 2.34 11.67 2.62
CA LEU A 70 1.91 10.42 2.00
C LEU A 70 2.89 9.30 2.35
N VAL A 71 2.37 8.23 2.93
CA VAL A 71 3.20 7.09 3.37
C VAL A 71 2.67 5.80 2.78
N GLY A 72 3.45 5.20 1.89
CA GLY A 72 3.22 3.84 1.39
C GLY A 72 3.92 2.83 2.30
N VAL A 73 3.25 1.73 2.61
CA VAL A 73 3.84 0.69 3.46
C VAL A 73 3.94 -0.62 2.69
N GLU A 74 5.17 -1.07 2.51
CA GLU A 74 5.53 -2.30 1.80
C GLU A 74 5.78 -3.45 2.80
N PRO A 75 5.61 -4.72 2.40
CA PRO A 75 6.13 -5.85 3.16
C PRO A 75 7.66 -5.86 3.13
N GLU A 76 8.31 -6.22 4.21
CA GLU A 76 9.78 -6.24 4.28
C GLU A 76 10.41 -7.14 3.19
N GLY A 77 9.81 -8.29 2.92
CA GLY A 77 10.27 -9.22 1.89
C GLY A 77 10.02 -8.75 0.44
N GLY A 78 9.10 -7.78 0.24
CA GLY A 78 8.73 -7.22 -1.06
C GLY A 78 9.00 -5.73 -1.22
N ALA A 79 9.81 -5.11 -0.34
CA ALA A 79 10.04 -3.65 -0.31
C ALA A 79 10.88 -3.17 -1.52
N ALA A 80 10.20 -2.94 -2.63
CA ALA A 80 10.85 -2.57 -3.90
C ALA A 80 11.39 -1.13 -3.90
N VAL A 81 10.82 -0.20 -3.11
CA VAL A 81 11.36 1.16 -2.99
C VAL A 81 12.63 1.17 -2.14
N ASP A 82 12.68 0.40 -1.06
CA ASP A 82 13.82 0.35 -0.14
C ASP A 82 15.00 -0.46 -0.71
N ARG A 83 14.72 -1.62 -1.30
CA ARG A 83 15.73 -2.62 -1.70
C ARG A 83 15.89 -2.77 -3.20
N GLY A 84 14.92 -2.30 -3.96
CA GLY A 84 14.92 -2.42 -5.42
C GLY A 84 15.82 -1.38 -6.09
N ILE A 85 16.15 -1.67 -7.32
CA ILE A 85 16.85 -0.74 -8.21
C ILE A 85 16.02 -0.53 -9.48
N PRO A 86 16.26 0.56 -10.24
CA PRO A 86 15.55 0.79 -11.49
C PRO A 86 15.70 -0.39 -12.46
N GLY A 87 14.58 -0.89 -12.95
CA GLY A 87 14.54 -2.02 -13.88
C GLY A 87 13.22 -2.09 -14.64
N VAL A 88 13.14 -2.98 -15.62
CA VAL A 88 11.95 -3.15 -16.45
C VAL A 88 11.28 -4.47 -16.11
N VAL A 89 10.02 -4.37 -15.68
CA VAL A 89 9.16 -5.52 -15.42
C VAL A 89 7.76 -5.25 -15.97
N HIS A 90 7.13 -6.27 -16.54
CA HIS A 90 5.80 -6.17 -17.13
C HIS A 90 5.61 -4.98 -18.10
N GLY A 91 6.68 -4.61 -18.85
CA GLY A 91 6.62 -3.54 -19.84
C GLY A 91 6.69 -2.12 -19.28
N SER A 92 7.08 -1.94 -18.03
CA SER A 92 7.28 -0.61 -17.41
C SER A 92 8.61 -0.51 -16.69
N LEU A 93 9.21 0.68 -16.70
CA LEU A 93 10.37 1.03 -15.90
C LEU A 93 9.88 1.45 -14.52
N SER A 94 10.39 0.79 -13.48
CA SER A 94 10.04 1.06 -12.08
C SER A 94 11.18 0.62 -11.16
N TYR A 95 10.97 0.65 -9.83
CA TYR A 95 11.84 -0.06 -8.89
C TYR A 95 11.44 -1.53 -8.81
N LEU A 96 12.43 -2.40 -8.72
CA LEU A 96 12.30 -3.84 -8.87
C LEU A 96 13.38 -4.54 -8.04
N LEU A 97 12.98 -5.58 -7.32
CA LEU A 97 13.92 -6.49 -6.68
C LEU A 97 14.61 -7.33 -7.75
N GLN A 98 15.91 -7.15 -7.91
CA GLN A 98 16.71 -7.87 -8.91
C GLN A 98 18.13 -8.08 -8.42
N ASP A 99 18.74 -9.13 -8.93
CA ASP A 99 20.15 -9.45 -8.66
C ASP A 99 21.11 -8.60 -9.51
N GLU A 100 22.41 -8.84 -9.35
CA GLU A 100 23.47 -8.16 -10.11
C GLU A 100 23.42 -8.41 -11.62
N TRP A 101 22.69 -9.44 -12.06
CA TRP A 101 22.50 -9.82 -13.46
C TRP A 101 21.20 -9.28 -14.05
N GLY A 102 20.41 -8.57 -13.24
CA GLY A 102 19.11 -8.05 -13.64
C GLY A 102 17.99 -9.10 -13.62
N GLN A 103 18.19 -10.26 -12.99
CA GLN A 103 17.14 -11.24 -12.81
C GLN A 103 16.23 -10.83 -11.65
N VAL A 104 14.94 -10.95 -11.85
CA VAL A 104 13.94 -10.64 -10.83
C VAL A 104 14.09 -11.60 -9.65
N LEU A 105 14.21 -11.05 -8.46
CA LEU A 105 14.21 -11.82 -7.22
C LEU A 105 12.76 -12.08 -6.77
N GLU A 106 12.54 -13.18 -6.10
CA GLU A 106 11.26 -13.45 -5.46
C GLU A 106 11.02 -12.48 -4.31
N ALA A 107 9.79 -12.04 -4.20
CA ALA A 107 9.31 -11.32 -3.04
C ALA A 107 8.68 -12.31 -2.07
N GLU A 108 8.60 -11.96 -0.80
CA GLU A 108 7.95 -12.76 0.22
C GLU A 108 7.08 -11.86 1.11
N SER A 109 5.84 -12.27 1.35
CA SER A 109 4.92 -11.61 2.26
C SER A 109 3.88 -12.60 2.76
N ILE A 110 3.49 -12.47 4.02
CA ILE A 110 2.33 -13.17 4.58
C ILE A 110 1.04 -12.80 3.81
N SER A 111 1.03 -11.65 3.17
CA SER A 111 -0.09 -11.14 2.37
C SER A 111 0.14 -11.45 0.89
N ALA A 112 -0.72 -12.28 0.31
CA ALA A 112 -0.65 -12.64 -1.11
C ALA A 112 -0.80 -11.42 -2.04
N GLY A 113 -1.54 -10.38 -1.62
CA GLY A 113 -1.73 -9.16 -2.42
C GLY A 113 -0.53 -8.24 -2.45
N LEU A 114 0.45 -8.43 -1.56
CA LEU A 114 1.70 -7.65 -1.50
C LEU A 114 2.94 -8.45 -1.91
N ASP A 115 2.77 -9.74 -2.19
CA ASP A 115 3.83 -10.62 -2.67
C ASP A 115 4.17 -10.30 -4.14
N TYR A 116 4.92 -9.21 -4.35
CA TYR A 116 5.27 -8.70 -5.65
C TYR A 116 6.65 -8.03 -5.63
N PRO A 117 7.57 -8.39 -6.55
CA PRO A 117 8.96 -7.92 -6.51
C PRO A 117 9.18 -6.51 -7.03
N GLY A 118 8.15 -5.80 -7.40
CA GLY A 118 8.23 -4.45 -7.98
C GLY A 118 7.20 -3.50 -7.39
N ILE A 119 7.19 -2.28 -7.90
CA ILE A 119 6.22 -1.25 -7.50
C ILE A 119 5.67 -0.56 -8.75
N GLY A 120 4.47 -0.01 -8.65
CA GLY A 120 3.89 0.78 -9.74
C GLY A 120 4.79 1.95 -10.16
N PRO A 121 4.93 2.26 -11.47
CA PRO A 121 5.84 3.30 -11.93
C PRO A 121 5.51 4.69 -11.38
N GLU A 122 4.25 4.97 -11.07
CA GLU A 122 3.85 6.22 -10.43
C GLU A 122 4.33 6.29 -8.97
N HIS A 123 4.30 5.18 -8.24
CA HIS A 123 4.90 5.11 -6.89
C HIS A 123 6.41 5.33 -6.93
N ALA A 124 7.10 4.73 -7.91
CA ALA A 124 8.52 4.97 -8.11
C ALA A 124 8.81 6.47 -8.37
N HIS A 125 7.96 7.15 -9.15
CA HIS A 125 8.05 8.58 -9.35
C HIS A 125 7.79 9.38 -8.06
N LEU A 126 6.75 9.04 -7.28
CA LEU A 126 6.45 9.71 -6.02
C LEU A 126 7.57 9.54 -4.99
N ALA A 127 8.20 8.37 -4.94
CA ALA A 127 9.38 8.12 -4.12
C ALA A 127 10.57 8.96 -4.59
N HIS A 128 10.87 8.93 -5.88
CA HIS A 128 12.00 9.66 -6.47
C HIS A 128 11.90 11.18 -6.27
N THR A 129 10.70 11.73 -6.36
CA THR A 129 10.44 13.17 -6.16
C THR A 129 10.31 13.56 -4.69
N GLY A 130 10.28 12.61 -3.78
CA GLY A 130 10.08 12.85 -2.35
C GLY A 130 8.65 13.29 -2.00
N ARG A 131 7.67 13.13 -2.92
CA ARG A 131 6.28 13.48 -2.62
C ARG A 131 5.61 12.44 -1.70
N ALA A 132 5.98 11.19 -1.82
CA ALA A 132 5.60 10.15 -0.88
C ALA A 132 6.86 9.45 -0.36
N ARG A 133 6.84 9.05 0.91
CA ARG A 133 7.84 8.15 1.46
C ARG A 133 7.29 6.75 1.59
N TYR A 134 8.20 5.79 1.63
CA TYR A 134 7.83 4.39 1.73
C TYR A 134 8.54 3.77 2.92
N GLU A 135 7.78 2.97 3.65
CA GLU A 135 8.19 2.28 4.86
C GLU A 135 7.97 0.80 4.67
N LYS A 136 8.67 -0.01 5.42
CA LYS A 136 8.48 -1.47 5.40
C LYS A 136 8.15 -1.98 6.78
N VAL A 137 7.41 -3.09 6.84
CA VAL A 137 7.07 -3.79 8.07
C VAL A 137 7.26 -5.29 7.89
N SER A 138 7.59 -5.98 8.99
CA SER A 138 7.73 -7.42 9.00
C SER A 138 6.37 -8.13 9.12
N ASP A 139 6.33 -9.40 8.77
CA ASP A 139 5.12 -10.23 8.91
C ASP A 139 4.66 -10.33 10.37
N ASP A 140 5.58 -10.38 11.34
CA ASP A 140 5.24 -10.39 12.77
C ASP A 140 4.52 -9.11 13.20
N GLU A 141 5.01 -7.93 12.76
CA GLU A 141 4.34 -6.64 13.00
C GLU A 141 2.94 -6.62 12.39
N VAL A 142 2.77 -7.22 11.22
CA VAL A 142 1.46 -7.32 10.54
C VAL A 142 0.48 -8.20 11.30
N ILE A 143 0.93 -9.34 11.81
CA ILE A 143 0.12 -10.26 12.64
C ILE A 143 -0.34 -9.55 13.91
N GLU A 144 0.55 -8.84 14.60
CA GLU A 144 0.22 -8.05 15.78
C GLU A 144 -0.82 -6.97 15.48
N ALA A 145 -0.65 -6.24 14.38
CA ALA A 145 -1.57 -5.19 13.95
C ALA A 145 -2.96 -5.75 13.56
N PHE A 146 -3.00 -6.88 12.87
CA PHE A 146 -4.23 -7.60 12.56
C PHE A 146 -5.01 -7.94 13.82
N GLN A 147 -4.33 -8.51 14.83
CA GLN A 147 -4.95 -8.84 16.11
C GLN A 147 -5.37 -7.58 16.88
N LEU A 148 -4.56 -6.52 16.85
CA LEU A 148 -4.86 -5.28 17.55
C LEU A 148 -6.19 -4.71 17.05
N LEU A 149 -6.34 -4.50 15.74
CA LEU A 149 -7.57 -3.93 15.17
C LEU A 149 -8.79 -4.81 15.44
N SER A 150 -8.63 -6.12 15.33
CA SER A 150 -9.70 -7.09 15.60
C SER A 150 -10.19 -7.02 17.04
N ARG A 151 -9.29 -6.83 18.00
CA ARG A 151 -9.62 -6.78 19.43
C ARG A 151 -10.16 -5.41 19.88
N THR A 152 -9.64 -4.32 19.33
CA THR A 152 -9.99 -2.97 19.78
C THR A 152 -11.21 -2.38 19.06
N GLU A 153 -11.35 -2.67 17.77
CA GLU A 153 -12.39 -2.08 16.91
C GLU A 153 -13.43 -3.11 16.43
N GLY A 154 -13.18 -4.42 16.64
CA GLY A 154 -14.04 -5.48 16.10
C GLY A 154 -13.98 -5.60 14.58
N ILE A 155 -12.93 -5.05 13.95
CA ILE A 155 -12.71 -5.08 12.51
C ILE A 155 -11.62 -6.11 12.21
N ILE A 156 -11.92 -7.10 11.40
CA ILE A 156 -10.94 -8.04 10.86
C ILE A 156 -10.41 -7.46 9.54
N PRO A 157 -9.21 -6.85 9.54
CA PRO A 157 -8.64 -6.31 8.29
C PRO A 157 -8.14 -7.42 7.38
N ALA A 158 -8.02 -7.16 6.10
CA ALA A 158 -7.15 -7.99 5.27
C ALA A 158 -5.68 -7.82 5.69
N LEU A 159 -4.84 -8.81 5.43
CA LEU A 159 -3.41 -8.74 5.75
C LEU A 159 -2.71 -7.60 5.01
N GLU A 160 -3.19 -7.26 3.82
CA GLU A 160 -2.67 -6.14 3.05
C GLU A 160 -2.73 -4.82 3.83
N PRO A 161 -3.90 -4.26 4.21
CA PRO A 161 -3.95 -3.00 4.96
C PRO A 161 -3.43 -3.13 6.39
N ALA A 162 -3.32 -4.33 6.96
CA ALA A 162 -2.68 -4.53 8.25
C ALA A 162 -1.20 -4.10 8.24
N HIS A 163 -0.51 -4.09 7.07
CA HIS A 163 0.84 -3.53 6.94
C HIS A 163 0.87 -2.03 7.28
N ALA A 164 -0.05 -1.24 6.75
CA ALA A 164 -0.10 0.17 7.07
C ALA A 164 -0.46 0.43 8.55
N LEU A 165 -1.30 -0.41 9.13
CA LEU A 165 -1.61 -0.35 10.57
C LEU A 165 -0.41 -0.74 11.43
N ALA A 166 0.39 -1.74 11.01
CA ALA A 166 1.62 -2.15 11.67
C ALA A 166 2.62 -0.99 11.75
N TRP A 167 2.83 -0.30 10.62
CA TRP A 167 3.64 0.91 10.60
C TRP A 167 3.11 1.98 11.56
N MET A 168 1.80 2.26 11.57
CA MET A 168 1.21 3.22 12.50
C MET A 168 1.43 2.82 13.97
N SER A 169 1.33 1.54 14.28
CA SER A 169 1.57 1.01 15.63
C SER A 169 3.03 1.19 16.06
N ARG A 170 3.96 0.92 15.17
CA ARG A 170 5.40 1.16 15.39
C ARG A 170 5.69 2.64 15.61
N GLU A 171 5.13 3.49 14.77
CA GLU A 171 5.37 4.95 14.78
C GLU A 171 4.43 5.73 15.72
N ARG A 172 3.71 5.06 16.62
CA ARG A 172 2.71 5.69 17.48
C ARG A 172 3.20 6.92 18.24
N GLN A 173 4.49 6.99 18.58
CA GLN A 173 5.06 8.15 19.29
C GLN A 173 5.24 9.35 18.36
N THR A 174 5.75 9.14 17.15
CA THR A 174 5.94 10.18 16.12
C THR A 174 4.63 10.68 15.52
N LEU A 175 3.61 9.83 15.57
CA LEU A 175 2.26 10.14 15.12
C LEU A 175 1.37 10.74 16.22
N SER A 176 1.87 10.84 17.46
CA SER A 176 1.10 11.40 18.57
C SER A 176 0.66 12.83 18.29
N GLY A 177 -0.65 13.08 18.43
CA GLY A 177 -1.27 14.38 18.14
C GLY A 177 -1.52 14.70 16.67
N LYS A 178 -1.11 13.83 15.75
CA LYS A 178 -1.42 13.94 14.33
C LYS A 178 -2.75 13.27 13.99
N LEU A 179 -3.43 13.82 13.00
CA LEU A 179 -4.56 13.17 12.35
C LEU A 179 -4.04 12.27 11.23
N VAL A 180 -4.19 10.96 11.39
CA VAL A 180 -3.74 9.96 10.42
C VAL A 180 -4.95 9.34 9.72
N LEU A 181 -4.94 9.35 8.40
CA LEU A 181 -5.91 8.66 7.57
C LEU A 181 -5.30 7.38 7.04
N LEU A 182 -5.81 6.24 7.51
CA LEU A 182 -5.44 4.91 7.01
C LEU A 182 -6.44 4.46 5.95
N ASN A 183 -5.97 4.11 4.77
CA ASN A 183 -6.78 3.42 3.77
C ASN A 183 -6.89 1.93 4.13
N LEU A 184 -7.94 1.56 4.84
CA LEU A 184 -8.22 0.17 5.21
C LEU A 184 -8.85 -0.57 4.01
N SER A 185 -8.03 -0.86 3.02
CA SER A 185 -8.41 -1.52 1.77
C SER A 185 -8.54 -3.03 1.94
N GLY A 186 -9.74 -3.51 1.90
CA GLY A 186 -10.01 -4.96 1.98
C GLY A 186 -10.40 -5.46 3.37
N ARG A 187 -11.07 -6.58 3.37
CA ARG A 187 -11.60 -7.28 4.53
C ARG A 187 -10.88 -8.60 4.75
N GLY A 188 -10.73 -9.02 6.01
CA GLY A 188 -9.89 -10.13 6.42
C GLY A 188 -10.57 -11.50 6.46
N ASP A 189 -11.83 -11.62 6.04
CA ASP A 189 -12.52 -12.91 5.98
C ASP A 189 -11.80 -13.92 5.04
N LYS A 190 -11.14 -13.43 4.01
CA LYS A 190 -10.30 -14.25 3.13
C LYS A 190 -9.06 -14.82 3.82
N ASP A 191 -8.54 -14.12 4.82
CA ASP A 191 -7.30 -14.46 5.52
C ASP A 191 -7.54 -15.22 6.82
N ALA A 192 -8.81 -15.39 7.22
CA ALA A 192 -9.18 -15.97 8.52
C ALA A 192 -8.60 -17.37 8.73
N MET A 193 -8.64 -18.24 7.70
CA MET A 193 -8.10 -19.60 7.80
C MET A 193 -6.58 -19.59 7.99
N GLN A 194 -5.86 -18.79 7.19
CA GLN A 194 -4.43 -18.60 7.31
C GLN A 194 -4.04 -18.07 8.70
N MET A 195 -4.79 -17.08 9.20
CA MET A 195 -4.52 -16.52 10.53
C MET A 195 -4.82 -17.50 11.66
N MET A 196 -5.81 -18.38 11.50
CA MET A 196 -6.04 -19.45 12.48
C MET A 196 -4.88 -20.44 12.54
N GLU A 197 -4.26 -20.76 11.42
CA GLU A 197 -3.08 -21.65 11.38
C GLU A 197 -1.83 -20.97 12.00
N VAL A 198 -1.65 -19.68 11.75
CA VAL A 198 -0.51 -18.90 12.28
C VAL A 198 -0.63 -18.65 13.78
N LEU A 199 -1.84 -18.45 14.28
CA LEU A 199 -2.07 -18.13 15.69
C LEU A 199 -2.29 -19.36 16.58
N GLY A 200 -2.48 -20.54 16.03
CA GLY A 200 -2.62 -21.82 16.77
C GLY A 200 -4.04 -22.01 17.28
#